data_bd2e5be86b6952de597348598df74ef0
#
_entry.id   bd2e5be86b6952de597348598df74ef0
#
_cell.length_a   1.000
_cell.length_b   1.000
_cell.length_c   1.000
_cell.angle_alpha   90.00
_cell.angle_beta   90.00
_cell.angle_gamma   90.00
#
_symmetry.space_group_name_H-M   'P 1'
#
loop_
_entity.id
_entity.type
_entity.pdbx_description
1 polymer ?
#
loop_
_entity_poly.entity_id
_entity_poly.type
_entity_poly.pdbx_seq_one_letter_code
_entity_poly.pdbx_strand_id
1 'polypeptide(L)'
;CDDDDDVAKDLIELIVNKPVIRIGQNEEAKVNVVVGNGNYTVRSFNTAIATATVSGELITVKSGSQNGATTVEVMDGEGVVANISVNVGVFELEVNEPEVILEVAGEKQLIVSMGNFSSNDELSYEVEDETVVSMVNTDQFRPFYTLTGLKNGHTTVTFTDHKGKQAVVQVTVNPISIDVSNLTPRVG
;
A
#
# COMPACT_ATOMS: atom_id res chain seq x y z
N CYS A 1 -10.88 -49.58 21.49
CA CYS A 1 -11.55 -48.50 20.78
C CYS A 1 -10.85 -47.23 21.19
N ASP A 2 -9.79 -46.88 20.47
CA ASP A 2 -9.12 -45.61 20.62
C ASP A 2 -9.85 -44.64 19.68
N ASP A 3 -10.68 -43.76 20.28
CA ASP A 3 -11.17 -42.58 19.57
C ASP A 3 -9.96 -41.63 19.45
N ASP A 4 -9.24 -41.74 18.33
CA ASP A 4 -8.38 -40.67 17.84
C ASP A 4 -9.28 -39.50 17.48
N ASP A 5 -9.58 -38.64 18.45
CA ASP A 5 -10.03 -37.26 18.19
C ASP A 5 -8.90 -36.55 17.48
N ASP A 6 -8.83 -36.73 16.16
CA ASP A 6 -8.02 -35.91 15.26
C ASP A 6 -8.63 -34.51 15.24
N VAL A 7 -8.37 -33.77 16.32
CA VAL A 7 -8.71 -32.34 16.38
C VAL A 7 -7.89 -31.66 15.30
N ALA A 8 -8.51 -31.38 14.16
CA ALA A 8 -7.88 -30.62 13.10
C ALA A 8 -7.27 -29.35 13.73
N LYS A 9 -5.93 -29.27 13.74
CA LYS A 9 -5.21 -28.11 14.25
C LYS A 9 -5.57 -26.92 13.36
N ASP A 10 -6.23 -25.92 13.92
CA ASP A 10 -6.48 -24.68 13.20
C ASP A 10 -5.13 -24.04 12.84
N LEU A 11 -4.73 -24.14 11.58
CA LEU A 11 -3.52 -23.54 11.08
C LEU A 11 -3.68 -22.03 11.04
N ILE A 12 -2.73 -21.32 11.66
CA ILE A 12 -2.68 -19.87 11.63
C ILE A 12 -2.17 -19.43 10.26
N GLU A 13 -2.85 -18.46 9.64
CA GLU A 13 -2.42 -17.85 8.38
C GLU A 13 -1.01 -17.23 8.55
N LEU A 14 -0.17 -17.38 7.52
CA LEU A 14 1.14 -16.73 7.48
C LEU A 14 1.02 -15.37 6.80
N ILE A 15 1.27 -14.30 7.57
CA ILE A 15 1.14 -12.92 7.11
C ILE A 15 2.48 -12.20 7.24
N VAL A 16 2.88 -11.52 6.17
CA VAL A 16 4.04 -10.64 6.14
C VAL A 16 3.60 -9.17 6.01
N ASN A 17 4.38 -8.24 6.58
CA ASN A 17 4.07 -6.82 6.55
C ASN A 17 4.26 -6.15 5.17
N LYS A 18 5.07 -6.77 4.28
CA LYS A 18 5.36 -6.26 2.92
C LYS A 18 5.21 -7.39 1.91
N PRO A 19 3.99 -7.69 1.43
CA PRO A 19 3.77 -8.74 0.43
C PRO A 19 4.24 -8.36 -0.97
N VAL A 20 4.52 -7.09 -1.21
CA VAL A 20 5.11 -6.57 -2.46
C VAL A 20 6.29 -5.68 -2.12
N ILE A 21 7.44 -5.96 -2.73
CA ILE A 21 8.67 -5.17 -2.61
C ILE A 21 8.99 -4.57 -3.97
N ARG A 22 9.35 -3.28 -3.97
CA ARG A 22 9.91 -2.54 -5.11
C ARG A 22 11.21 -1.91 -4.67
N ILE A 23 12.33 -2.43 -5.15
CA ILE A 23 13.69 -2.00 -4.79
C ILE A 23 14.55 -1.78 -6.02
N GLY A 24 15.57 -0.94 -5.89
CA GLY A 24 16.58 -0.75 -6.92
C GLY A 24 17.52 -1.96 -7.04
N GLN A 25 18.44 -1.90 -8.01
CA GLN A 25 19.52 -2.89 -8.15
C GLN A 25 20.50 -2.80 -6.97
N ASN A 26 20.99 -3.95 -6.51
CA ASN A 26 21.96 -4.08 -5.42
C ASN A 26 21.50 -3.42 -4.10
N GLU A 27 20.20 -3.40 -3.87
CA GLU A 27 19.58 -2.89 -2.65
C GLU A 27 19.08 -4.03 -1.75
N GLU A 28 18.72 -3.67 -0.54
CA GLU A 28 18.19 -4.59 0.47
C GLU A 28 16.85 -4.08 1.00
N ALA A 29 15.88 -4.98 1.14
CA ALA A 29 14.63 -4.70 1.83
C ALA A 29 14.42 -5.70 2.98
N LYS A 30 13.80 -5.22 4.05
CA LYS A 30 13.45 -6.01 5.22
C LYS A 30 11.94 -6.21 5.29
N VAL A 31 11.55 -7.45 5.51
CA VAL A 31 10.17 -7.88 5.67
C VAL A 31 10.02 -8.62 6.98
N ASN A 32 9.00 -8.30 7.75
CA ASN A 32 8.69 -9.01 8.98
C ASN A 32 7.51 -9.95 8.77
N VAL A 33 7.61 -11.15 9.34
CA VAL A 33 6.45 -12.00 9.58
C VAL A 33 5.64 -11.35 10.71
N VAL A 34 4.35 -11.12 10.48
CA VAL A 34 3.44 -10.49 11.45
C VAL A 34 2.62 -11.56 12.17
N VAL A 35 2.23 -12.59 11.45
CA VAL A 35 1.47 -13.74 11.94
C VAL A 35 2.04 -15.01 11.32
N GLY A 36 2.17 -16.09 12.09
CA GLY A 36 2.62 -17.39 11.59
C GLY A 36 3.00 -18.36 12.71
N ASN A 37 3.33 -19.58 12.37
CA ASN A 37 3.57 -20.68 13.29
C ASN A 37 5.07 -20.89 13.65
N GLY A 38 5.94 -19.94 13.32
CA GLY A 38 7.38 -20.02 13.60
C GLY A 38 8.16 -20.95 12.66
N ASN A 39 9.46 -21.12 12.90
CA ASN A 39 10.37 -21.96 12.09
C ASN A 39 10.33 -21.64 10.59
N TYR A 40 10.49 -20.36 10.27
CA TYR A 40 10.36 -19.86 8.91
C TYR A 40 11.54 -20.26 8.03
N THR A 41 11.24 -20.62 6.79
CA THR A 41 12.19 -20.82 5.70
C THR A 41 11.81 -19.92 4.53
N VAL A 42 12.78 -19.54 3.70
CA VAL A 42 12.55 -18.69 2.54
C VAL A 42 13.22 -19.26 1.30
N ARG A 43 12.57 -19.09 0.14
CA ARG A 43 13.09 -19.51 -1.15
C ARG A 43 12.76 -18.46 -2.21
N SER A 44 13.78 -17.98 -2.91
CA SER A 44 13.58 -17.16 -4.12
C SER A 44 13.42 -18.08 -5.34
N PHE A 45 12.46 -17.78 -6.21
CA PHE A 45 12.26 -18.51 -7.46
C PHE A 45 13.23 -18.10 -8.57
N ASN A 46 13.86 -16.91 -8.43
CA ASN A 46 14.93 -16.49 -9.33
C ASN A 46 16.01 -15.70 -8.56
N THR A 47 17.07 -16.40 -8.18
CA THR A 47 18.17 -15.84 -7.39
C THR A 47 19.05 -14.86 -8.16
N ALA A 48 18.94 -14.79 -9.50
CA ALA A 48 19.63 -13.78 -10.30
C ALA A 48 18.96 -12.39 -10.14
N ILE A 49 17.65 -12.37 -9.87
CA ILE A 49 16.90 -11.13 -9.62
C ILE A 49 17.00 -10.74 -8.15
N ALA A 50 16.72 -11.65 -7.23
CA ALA A 50 16.84 -11.39 -5.80
C ALA A 50 17.08 -12.68 -5.01
N THR A 51 17.79 -12.56 -3.90
CA THR A 51 18.00 -13.61 -2.89
C THR A 51 17.28 -13.23 -1.62
N ALA A 52 16.98 -14.23 -0.77
CA ALA A 52 16.37 -14.00 0.53
C ALA A 52 17.02 -14.85 1.61
N THR A 53 17.06 -14.32 2.81
CA THR A 53 17.46 -15.02 4.03
C THR A 53 16.46 -14.71 5.14
N VAL A 54 16.33 -15.61 6.13
CA VAL A 54 15.45 -15.40 7.28
C VAL A 54 16.23 -15.62 8.58
N SER A 55 15.94 -14.78 9.57
CA SER A 55 16.46 -14.92 10.94
C SER A 55 15.34 -14.57 11.91
N GLY A 56 14.81 -15.58 12.61
CA GLY A 56 13.57 -15.42 13.36
C GLY A 56 12.42 -15.00 12.48
N GLU A 57 11.79 -13.88 12.76
CA GLU A 57 10.68 -13.29 11.99
C GLU A 57 11.15 -12.30 10.92
N LEU A 58 12.47 -11.97 10.88
CA LEU A 58 13.01 -11.01 9.94
C LEU A 58 13.50 -11.69 8.66
N ILE A 59 12.91 -11.36 7.56
CA ILE A 59 13.31 -11.76 6.21
C ILE A 59 14.09 -10.60 5.59
N THR A 60 15.27 -10.89 5.08
CA THR A 60 16.10 -9.95 4.33
C THR A 60 16.13 -10.34 2.87
N VAL A 61 15.62 -9.49 1.99
CA VAL A 61 15.64 -9.67 0.54
C VAL A 61 16.72 -8.76 -0.05
N LYS A 62 17.62 -9.34 -0.85
CA LYS A 62 18.69 -8.59 -1.55
C LYS A 62 18.50 -8.72 -3.04
N SER A 63 18.37 -7.59 -3.74
CA SER A 63 18.32 -7.56 -5.20
C SER A 63 19.70 -7.76 -5.81
N GLY A 64 19.71 -8.36 -7.00
CA GLY A 64 20.89 -8.44 -7.87
C GLY A 64 21.09 -7.18 -8.72
N SER A 65 21.96 -7.29 -9.72
CA SER A 65 22.25 -6.19 -10.66
C SER A 65 21.32 -6.17 -11.88
N GLN A 66 20.32 -7.02 -11.94
CA GLN A 66 19.37 -7.11 -13.06
C GLN A 66 18.00 -6.61 -12.66
N ASN A 67 17.38 -5.81 -13.52
CA ASN A 67 15.96 -5.49 -13.40
C ASN A 67 15.11 -6.73 -13.68
N GLY A 68 13.97 -6.82 -13.04
CA GLY A 68 13.05 -7.93 -13.25
C GLY A 68 12.17 -8.19 -12.04
N ALA A 69 11.44 -9.28 -12.08
CA ALA A 69 10.56 -9.70 -11.00
C ALA A 69 10.82 -11.15 -10.61
N THR A 70 10.65 -11.43 -9.34
CA THR A 70 10.65 -12.80 -8.79
C THR A 70 9.70 -12.89 -7.61
N THR A 71 9.45 -14.10 -7.14
CA THR A 71 8.72 -14.36 -5.90
C THR A 71 9.68 -14.93 -4.88
N VAL A 72 9.59 -14.44 -3.66
CA VAL A 72 10.17 -15.08 -2.48
C VAL A 72 9.04 -15.76 -1.73
N GLU A 73 9.10 -17.09 -1.68
CA GLU A 73 8.20 -17.92 -0.89
C GLU A 73 8.71 -17.95 0.56
N VAL A 74 7.81 -17.74 1.49
CA VAL A 74 8.04 -17.90 2.94
C VAL A 74 7.18 -19.07 3.39
N MET A 75 7.76 -20.02 4.08
CA MET A 75 7.04 -21.17 4.62
C MET A 75 7.34 -21.29 6.12
N ASP A 76 6.33 -21.52 6.91
CA ASP A 76 6.49 -21.77 8.35
C ASP A 76 6.68 -23.25 8.68
N GLY A 77 6.89 -23.55 9.95
CA GLY A 77 7.13 -24.91 10.44
C GLY A 77 5.94 -25.86 10.30
N GLU A 78 4.73 -25.36 10.03
CA GLU A 78 3.51 -26.13 9.80
C GLU A 78 3.21 -26.30 8.27
N GLY A 79 4.06 -25.73 7.42
CA GLY A 79 3.90 -25.78 5.96
C GLY A 79 2.96 -24.75 5.38
N VAL A 80 2.52 -23.76 6.16
CA VAL A 80 1.74 -22.62 5.64
C VAL A 80 2.66 -21.69 4.88
N VAL A 81 2.22 -21.21 3.73
CA VAL A 81 3.02 -20.45 2.77
C VAL A 81 2.46 -19.04 2.58
N ALA A 82 3.36 -18.05 2.56
CA ALA A 82 3.11 -16.71 2.06
C ALA A 82 4.10 -16.37 0.95
N ASN A 83 3.68 -15.51 0.02
CA ASN A 83 4.51 -15.08 -1.09
C ASN A 83 4.80 -13.59 -1.02
N ILE A 84 6.06 -13.22 -1.26
CA ILE A 84 6.51 -11.85 -1.41
C ILE A 84 6.85 -11.63 -2.89
N SER A 85 6.11 -10.74 -3.55
CA SER A 85 6.44 -10.31 -4.91
C SER A 85 7.59 -9.31 -4.86
N VAL A 86 8.70 -9.61 -5.51
CA VAL A 86 9.90 -8.76 -5.54
C VAL A 86 10.07 -8.20 -6.93
N ASN A 87 10.05 -6.89 -7.05
CA ASN A 87 10.25 -6.16 -8.30
C ASN A 87 11.53 -5.32 -8.17
N VAL A 88 12.49 -5.56 -9.05
CA VAL A 88 13.78 -4.86 -9.07
C VAL A 88 13.83 -3.91 -10.25
N GLY A 89 14.04 -2.61 -9.98
CA GLY A 89 14.06 -1.59 -11.01
C GLY A 89 13.98 -0.18 -10.45
N VAL A 90 13.69 0.77 -11.33
CA VAL A 90 13.32 2.14 -10.99
C VAL A 90 11.90 2.38 -11.46
N PHE A 91 11.05 2.87 -10.59
CA PHE A 91 9.62 3.02 -10.83
C PHE A 91 9.24 4.49 -10.81
N GLU A 92 8.38 4.90 -11.74
CA GLU A 92 7.71 6.20 -11.66
C GLU A 92 6.63 6.15 -10.57
N LEU A 93 6.41 7.29 -9.91
CA LEU A 93 5.37 7.39 -8.90
C LEU A 93 4.03 7.68 -9.58
N GLU A 94 3.06 6.81 -9.39
CA GLU A 94 1.74 6.88 -10.04
C GLU A 94 0.63 6.90 -9.00
N VAL A 95 -0.33 7.79 -9.22
CA VAL A 95 -1.57 7.90 -8.46
C VAL A 95 -2.74 7.56 -9.38
N ASN A 96 -3.76 6.89 -8.87
CA ASN A 96 -4.94 6.49 -9.66
C ASN A 96 -5.69 7.66 -10.30
N GLU A 97 -5.69 8.84 -9.68
CA GLU A 97 -6.36 10.04 -10.17
C GLU A 97 -5.46 11.27 -10.01
N PRO A 98 -4.88 11.79 -11.11
CA PRO A 98 -4.04 12.99 -11.06
C PRO A 98 -4.86 14.29 -10.92
N GLU A 99 -6.16 14.23 -11.14
CA GLU A 99 -7.10 15.34 -10.99
C GLU A 99 -8.34 14.88 -10.24
N VAL A 100 -8.73 15.59 -9.19
CA VAL A 100 -9.88 15.28 -8.35
C VAL A 100 -10.77 16.48 -8.22
N ILE A 101 -12.08 16.28 -8.42
CA ILE A 101 -13.12 17.26 -8.17
C ILE A 101 -14.05 16.73 -7.08
N LEU A 102 -14.23 17.49 -6.03
CA LEU A 102 -15.07 17.18 -4.87
C LEU A 102 -16.10 18.30 -4.64
N GLU A 103 -17.13 18.00 -3.88
CA GLU A 103 -17.93 19.01 -3.17
C GLU A 103 -17.42 19.13 -1.72
N VAL A 104 -17.79 20.20 -1.05
CA VAL A 104 -17.56 20.33 0.40
C VAL A 104 -18.23 19.16 1.13
N ALA A 105 -17.52 18.53 2.06
CA ALA A 105 -17.84 17.29 2.73
C ALA A 105 -17.86 16.03 1.84
N GLY A 106 -17.54 16.15 0.55
CA GLY A 106 -17.32 15.00 -0.35
C GLY A 106 -15.99 14.31 -0.07
N GLU A 107 -15.95 13.01 -0.33
CA GLU A 107 -14.77 12.19 -0.13
C GLU A 107 -14.33 11.50 -1.43
N LYS A 108 -13.03 11.30 -1.58
CA LYS A 108 -12.42 10.55 -2.68
C LYS A 108 -11.26 9.71 -2.19
N GLN A 109 -11.17 8.48 -2.67
CA GLN A 109 -10.03 7.63 -2.40
C GLN A 109 -8.93 7.85 -3.44
N LEU A 110 -7.74 8.17 -2.97
CA LEU A 110 -6.50 8.17 -3.74
C LEU A 110 -5.72 6.89 -3.43
N ILE A 111 -5.15 6.30 -4.48
CA ILE A 111 -4.34 5.08 -4.40
C ILE A 111 -3.03 5.37 -5.10
N VAL A 112 -1.91 5.25 -4.38
CA VAL A 112 -0.59 5.26 -5.01
C VAL A 112 -0.31 3.85 -5.52
N SER A 113 -0.40 3.67 -6.84
CA SER A 113 -0.39 2.35 -7.47
C SER A 113 1.00 1.83 -7.81
N MET A 114 1.96 2.74 -8.04
CA MET A 114 3.33 2.44 -8.44
C MET A 114 4.28 3.49 -7.87
N GLY A 115 5.54 3.09 -7.63
CA GLY A 115 6.60 3.96 -7.15
C GLY A 115 7.75 3.16 -6.52
N ASN A 116 8.79 3.85 -6.08
CA ASN A 116 9.92 3.26 -5.38
C ASN A 116 9.61 3.19 -3.88
N PHE A 117 8.68 2.34 -3.51
CA PHE A 117 8.30 2.08 -2.13
C PHE A 117 7.82 0.64 -1.97
N SER A 118 7.97 0.10 -0.77
CA SER A 118 7.52 -1.25 -0.38
C SER A 118 6.57 -1.22 0.82
N SER A 119 6.40 -0.05 1.42
CA SER A 119 5.50 0.17 2.56
C SER A 119 5.13 1.65 2.66
N ASN A 120 4.08 1.97 3.45
CA ASN A 120 3.57 3.33 3.60
C ASN A 120 4.57 4.30 4.24
N ASP A 121 5.50 3.82 5.07
CA ASP A 121 6.56 4.62 5.69
C ASP A 121 7.64 5.07 4.69
N GLU A 122 7.66 4.52 3.48
CA GLU A 122 8.52 4.94 2.37
C GLU A 122 7.85 5.97 1.45
N LEU A 123 6.59 6.33 1.74
CA LEU A 123 5.83 7.39 1.08
C LEU A 123 5.58 8.54 2.04
N SER A 124 5.76 9.75 1.54
CA SER A 124 5.28 10.96 2.20
C SER A 124 4.29 11.70 1.31
N TYR A 125 3.47 12.53 1.90
CA TYR A 125 2.60 13.45 1.16
C TYR A 125 2.55 14.81 1.82
N GLU A 126 2.26 15.82 1.03
CA GLU A 126 2.03 17.19 1.45
C GLU A 126 0.75 17.71 0.79
N VAL A 127 -0.09 18.34 1.57
CA VAL A 127 -1.25 19.10 1.10
C VAL A 127 -0.87 20.57 1.15
N GLU A 128 -0.89 21.27 0.00
CA GLU A 128 -0.48 22.66 -0.10
C GLU A 128 -1.36 23.59 0.72
N ASP A 129 -2.68 23.37 0.72
CA ASP A 129 -3.64 24.10 1.55
C ASP A 129 -4.58 23.14 2.30
N GLU A 130 -4.24 22.83 3.53
CA GLU A 130 -5.02 21.97 4.43
C GLU A 130 -6.36 22.58 4.86
N THR A 131 -6.63 23.85 4.56
CA THR A 131 -7.95 24.46 4.79
C THR A 131 -8.96 24.10 3.71
N VAL A 132 -8.49 23.71 2.51
CA VAL A 132 -9.32 23.29 1.37
C VAL A 132 -9.66 21.80 1.43
N VAL A 133 -8.68 20.95 1.75
CA VAL A 133 -8.87 19.53 1.89
C VAL A 133 -8.09 18.97 3.07
N SER A 134 -8.58 17.87 3.64
CA SER A 134 -7.81 17.00 4.53
C SER A 134 -7.55 15.66 3.85
N MET A 135 -6.46 15.00 4.21
CA MET A 135 -6.13 13.67 3.72
C MET A 135 -5.61 12.78 4.85
N VAL A 136 -6.08 11.54 4.89
CA VAL A 136 -5.64 10.53 5.86
C VAL A 136 -5.34 9.21 5.15
N ASN A 137 -4.30 8.51 5.61
CA ASN A 137 -4.10 7.12 5.21
C ASN A 137 -5.13 6.25 5.92
N THR A 138 -5.90 5.48 5.14
CA THR A 138 -6.98 4.64 5.66
C THR A 138 -6.65 3.16 5.73
N ASP A 139 -5.44 2.78 5.30
CA ASP A 139 -4.98 1.38 5.34
C ASP A 139 -3.55 1.31 5.90
N GLN A 140 -3.35 0.46 6.90
CA GLN A 140 -2.05 0.33 7.58
C GLN A 140 -0.94 -0.20 6.65
N PHE A 141 -1.27 -1.03 5.67
CA PHE A 141 -0.29 -1.73 4.83
C PHE A 141 -0.28 -1.25 3.38
N ARG A 142 -1.37 -0.62 2.91
CA ARG A 142 -1.53 -0.18 1.54
C ARG A 142 -1.58 1.34 1.45
N PRO A 143 -1.06 1.95 0.37
CA PRO A 143 -1.05 3.40 0.18
C PRO A 143 -2.42 3.89 -0.31
N PHE A 144 -3.43 3.71 0.54
CA PHE A 144 -4.82 4.12 0.33
C PHE A 144 -5.11 5.33 1.22
N TYR A 145 -5.51 6.41 0.60
CA TYR A 145 -5.75 7.68 1.27
C TYR A 145 -7.17 8.14 0.99
N THR A 146 -7.86 8.64 2.00
CA THR A 146 -9.13 9.35 1.83
C THR A 146 -8.89 10.84 1.86
N LEU A 147 -9.26 11.51 0.77
CA LEU A 147 -9.27 12.95 0.60
C LEU A 147 -10.68 13.47 0.89
N THR A 148 -10.81 14.47 1.76
CA THR A 148 -12.10 15.06 2.14
C THR A 148 -12.09 16.54 1.80
N GLY A 149 -13.09 17.04 1.07
CA GLY A 149 -13.29 18.45 0.77
C GLY A 149 -13.76 19.22 2.01
N LEU A 150 -13.04 20.26 2.43
CA LEU A 150 -13.37 21.07 3.61
C LEU A 150 -13.98 22.41 3.25
N LYS A 151 -13.47 23.06 2.19
CA LYS A 151 -13.85 24.42 1.80
C LYS A 151 -13.71 24.55 0.29
N ASN A 152 -14.59 25.32 -0.33
CA ASN A 152 -14.47 25.70 -1.72
C ASN A 152 -13.09 26.31 -2.03
N GLY A 153 -12.40 25.79 -3.02
CA GLY A 153 -11.07 26.23 -3.41
C GLY A 153 -10.31 25.22 -4.29
N HIS A 154 -9.07 25.54 -4.52
CA HIS A 154 -8.11 24.69 -5.23
C HIS A 154 -6.89 24.46 -4.37
N THR A 155 -6.33 23.27 -4.44
CA THR A 155 -5.08 22.91 -3.78
C THR A 155 -4.40 21.77 -4.53
N THR A 156 -3.20 21.44 -4.13
CA THR A 156 -2.47 20.27 -4.63
C THR A 156 -2.14 19.31 -3.50
N VAL A 157 -2.08 18.03 -3.83
CA VAL A 157 -1.50 16.98 -2.99
C VAL A 157 -0.29 16.43 -3.71
N THR A 158 0.87 16.50 -3.10
CA THR A 158 2.13 15.99 -3.64
C THR A 158 2.54 14.75 -2.85
N PHE A 159 2.61 13.60 -3.53
CA PHE A 159 3.23 12.40 -2.98
C PHE A 159 4.70 12.35 -3.36
N THR A 160 5.54 11.83 -2.46
CA THR A 160 6.97 11.66 -2.68
C THR A 160 7.40 10.28 -2.18
N ASP A 161 8.08 9.49 -3.02
CA ASP A 161 8.66 8.21 -2.63
C ASP A 161 10.07 8.37 -2.04
N HIS A 162 10.65 7.29 -1.51
CA HIS A 162 11.96 7.35 -0.86
C HIS A 162 13.13 7.61 -1.82
N LYS A 163 12.93 7.55 -3.14
CA LYS A 163 13.90 7.96 -4.16
C LYS A 163 13.72 9.43 -4.56
N GLY A 164 12.73 10.14 -3.96
CA GLY A 164 12.44 11.54 -4.26
C GLY A 164 11.60 11.76 -5.53
N LYS A 165 11.05 10.70 -6.12
CA LYS A 165 10.08 10.83 -7.21
C LYS A 165 8.78 11.38 -6.68
N GLN A 166 8.14 12.26 -7.43
CA GLN A 166 6.91 12.94 -7.04
C GLN A 166 5.77 12.68 -8.00
N ALA A 167 4.56 12.61 -7.45
CA ALA A 167 3.30 12.65 -8.18
C ALA A 167 2.41 13.73 -7.56
N VAL A 168 1.87 14.61 -8.40
CA VAL A 168 1.03 15.73 -7.97
C VAL A 168 -0.41 15.48 -8.39
N VAL A 169 -1.33 15.61 -7.43
CA VAL A 169 -2.78 15.53 -7.65
C VAL A 169 -3.35 16.94 -7.56
N GLN A 170 -4.02 17.39 -8.61
CA GLN A 170 -4.76 18.65 -8.62
C GLN A 170 -6.13 18.44 -7.97
N VAL A 171 -6.49 19.26 -7.00
CA VAL A 171 -7.75 19.12 -6.28
C VAL A 171 -8.57 20.38 -6.36
N THR A 172 -9.82 20.23 -6.80
CA THR A 172 -10.84 21.28 -6.81
C THR A 172 -11.97 20.89 -5.87
N VAL A 173 -12.31 21.73 -4.93
CA VAL A 173 -13.48 21.58 -4.07
C VAL A 173 -14.51 22.63 -4.44
N ASN A 174 -15.68 22.16 -4.89
CA ASN A 174 -16.82 23.00 -5.23
C ASN A 174 -17.76 23.19 -4.02
N PRO A 175 -18.54 24.28 -3.97
CA PRO A 175 -19.64 24.40 -3.00
C PRO A 175 -20.63 23.23 -3.17
N ILE A 176 -21.31 22.88 -2.09
CA ILE A 176 -22.42 21.91 -2.15
C ILE A 176 -23.48 22.47 -3.11
N SER A 177 -23.84 21.70 -4.14
CA SER A 177 -24.93 22.04 -5.03
C SER A 177 -26.27 21.67 -4.37
N ILE A 178 -27.13 22.68 -4.12
CA ILE A 178 -28.48 22.46 -3.63
C ILE A 178 -29.42 22.51 -4.84
N ASP A 179 -30.00 21.34 -5.21
CA ASP A 179 -31.03 21.30 -6.22
C ASP A 179 -32.36 21.81 -5.61
N VAL A 180 -32.74 23.05 -5.95
CA VAL A 180 -34.00 23.68 -5.51
C VAL A 180 -35.18 23.41 -6.45
N SER A 181 -34.98 22.62 -7.50
CA SER A 181 -36.01 22.35 -8.52
C SER A 181 -37.28 21.66 -7.99
N ASN A 182 -37.19 21.02 -6.83
CA ASN A 182 -38.30 20.32 -6.16
C ASN A 182 -38.96 21.10 -5.01
N LEU A 183 -38.57 22.36 -4.78
CA LEU A 183 -39.20 23.20 -3.78
C LEU A 183 -40.48 23.80 -4.37
N THR A 184 -41.63 23.17 -4.16
CA THR A 184 -42.94 23.76 -4.43
C THR A 184 -43.21 24.85 -3.36
N PRO A 185 -43.49 26.12 -3.80
CA PRO A 185 -43.90 27.14 -2.85
C PRO A 185 -45.22 26.71 -2.18
N ARG A 186 -45.23 26.58 -0.84
CA ARG A 186 -46.49 26.51 -0.11
C ARG A 186 -47.14 27.88 -0.22
N VAL A 187 -48.21 27.96 -1.02
CA VAL A 187 -49.11 29.09 -1.02
C VAL A 187 -49.92 28.98 0.27
N GLY A 188 -49.74 29.95 1.18
CA GLY A 188 -50.55 30.13 2.39
C GLY A 188 -51.88 30.77 2.06
#